data_7f183f57230e1646d74c47c64b114751
#
_entry.id   7f183f57230e1646d74c47c64b114751
#
_cell.length_a   1.000
_cell.length_b   1.000
_cell.length_c   1.000
_cell.angle_alpha   90.00
_cell.angle_beta   90.00
_cell.angle_gamma   90.00
#
_symmetry.space_group_name_H-M   'P 1'
#
loop_
_entity.id
_entity.type
_entity.pdbx_description
1 polymer ?
#
loop_
_entity_poly.entity_id
_entity_poly.type
_entity_poly.pdbx_seq_one_letter_code
_entity_poly.pdbx_strand_id
1 'polypeptide(L)'
;MAFNTSSSEGSFLGRYLQRLYSLRFFALLLFLLQMWAAGDYYVGQGRWPYFGEVIYQTLSLLTWASIPTLIIALFPYRWLRKVLQGLTIFAYSYLLLFESFLVFSYSSLYTDSIALNILATNPGEASAFLENLNYKVFLLPLLVLLVLFSLTYVLTRRWGKDVGTSLRRGLLFCGMLVTLPISCFVVRPAQLSTMSYLYMAPVERIYIGTTSCIADAELLAKYSANARNFDVGAIEHTRDMKGVTVVVVLGESMRRNYMHCYGYPLENTPKQDSLVGTGDLVLFSDAISSAAWTTGSISQSMSFYTLEGPEKEWYKYPALPLVLSKAGYYTYWVSNQEKQGTGIQPIPTLASTSDSTRFVRIRTAGDWNASPDSDILPLLFDRTKTPAGKDLFEVVHLMGSHTPYSDRYIHEKAPFTVDQLPKTLPNGKPTPTDAKRRGIICDYVNSIHYNDQVVSQIFQRYSQTPAIVIYLSDHGQAVFENPERPDYYEHEVSQAGLMIPLMVYASPALRKEHPEVYEQIVA
;
A
#
# COMPACT_ATOMS: atom_id res chain seq x y z
N MET A 1 3.90 21.34 56.16
CA MET A 1 3.80 22.65 55.51
C MET A 1 2.41 22.76 54.89
N ALA A 2 1.49 23.51 55.53
CA ALA A 2 0.16 23.79 54.95
C ALA A 2 0.35 24.87 53.87
N PHE A 3 0.20 24.51 52.64
CA PHE A 3 0.15 25.48 51.55
C PHE A 3 -1.05 26.39 51.75
N ASN A 4 -0.79 27.68 51.81
CA ASN A 4 -1.80 28.73 52.01
C ASN A 4 -2.67 28.80 50.75
N THR A 5 -3.83 28.15 50.73
CA THR A 5 -4.68 27.92 49.56
C THR A 5 -5.48 29.15 49.10
N SER A 6 -5.61 30.19 49.97
CA SER A 6 -6.45 31.36 49.65
C SER A 6 -5.82 32.38 48.70
N SER A 7 -4.51 32.46 48.57
CA SER A 7 -3.80 33.37 47.65
C SER A 7 -3.61 32.79 46.22
N SER A 8 -3.72 31.47 46.08
CA SER A 8 -3.46 30.76 44.80
C SER A 8 -4.69 30.69 43.89
N GLU A 9 -5.88 30.75 44.42
CA GLU A 9 -7.13 30.71 43.63
C GLU A 9 -7.34 31.96 42.75
N GLY A 10 -6.83 33.12 43.18
CA GLY A 10 -6.83 34.35 42.39
C GLY A 10 -5.76 34.45 41.32
N SER A 11 -4.78 33.54 41.29
CA SER A 11 -3.70 33.54 40.32
C SER A 11 -4.19 33.14 38.93
N PHE A 12 -3.45 33.52 37.87
CA PHE A 12 -3.72 33.07 36.49
C PHE A 12 -3.76 31.53 36.40
N LEU A 13 -2.80 30.87 37.00
CA LEU A 13 -2.70 29.41 37.04
C LEU A 13 -3.90 28.77 37.74
N GLY A 14 -4.34 29.32 38.90
CA GLY A 14 -5.50 28.81 39.61
C GLY A 14 -6.77 28.89 38.76
N ARG A 15 -7.02 30.04 38.12
CA ARG A 15 -8.17 30.22 37.21
C ARG A 15 -8.09 29.32 35.97
N TYR A 16 -6.88 29.08 35.43
CA TYR A 16 -6.69 28.15 34.31
C TYR A 16 -7.04 26.71 34.69
N LEU A 17 -6.51 26.23 35.82
CA LEU A 17 -6.75 24.86 36.32
C LEU A 17 -8.24 24.60 36.65
N GLN A 18 -8.94 25.60 37.18
CA GLN A 18 -10.40 25.52 37.39
C GLN A 18 -11.16 25.38 36.08
N ARG A 19 -10.79 26.19 35.08
CA ARG A 19 -11.39 26.13 33.74
C ARG A 19 -11.12 24.79 33.10
N LEU A 20 -9.88 24.32 33.18
CA LEU A 20 -9.45 23.03 32.61
C LEU A 20 -10.25 21.87 33.22
N TYR A 21 -10.36 21.82 34.55
CA TYR A 21 -11.13 20.75 35.20
C TYR A 21 -12.63 20.81 34.86
N SER A 22 -13.17 21.97 34.59
CA SER A 22 -14.57 22.11 34.10
C SER A 22 -14.81 21.48 32.75
N LEU A 23 -13.75 21.25 31.94
CA LEU A 23 -13.79 20.64 30.61
C LEU A 23 -13.61 19.10 30.60
N ARG A 24 -13.56 18.46 31.77
CA ARG A 24 -13.28 16.98 31.85
C ARG A 24 -14.24 16.11 31.06
N PHE A 25 -15.55 16.46 31.06
CA PHE A 25 -16.54 15.71 30.27
C PHE A 25 -16.49 16.05 28.78
N PHE A 26 -16.02 17.24 28.43
CA PHE A 26 -15.71 17.60 27.06
C PHE A 26 -14.53 16.76 26.53
N ALA A 27 -13.44 16.64 27.31
CA ALA A 27 -12.31 15.79 26.96
C ALA A 27 -12.74 14.32 26.80
N LEU A 28 -13.61 13.82 27.71
CA LEU A 28 -14.17 12.47 27.63
C LEU A 28 -14.98 12.27 26.34
N LEU A 29 -15.83 13.27 25.99
CA LEU A 29 -16.61 13.21 24.75
C LEU A 29 -15.70 13.11 23.52
N LEU A 30 -14.66 13.95 23.43
CA LEU A 30 -13.73 13.91 22.30
C LEU A 30 -12.99 12.57 22.20
N PHE A 31 -12.60 11.99 23.33
CA PHE A 31 -12.01 10.65 23.35
C PHE A 31 -12.98 9.58 22.83
N LEU A 32 -14.24 9.58 23.33
CA LEU A 32 -15.24 8.59 22.95
C LEU A 32 -15.64 8.69 21.46
N LEU A 33 -15.73 9.92 20.92
CA LEU A 33 -16.01 10.14 19.49
C LEU A 33 -14.92 9.51 18.61
N GLN A 34 -13.65 9.71 18.96
CA GLN A 34 -12.54 9.15 18.23
C GLN A 34 -12.40 7.64 18.44
N MET A 35 -12.67 7.15 19.65
CA MET A 35 -12.62 5.73 19.99
C MET A 35 -13.59 4.92 19.12
N TRP A 36 -14.81 5.44 18.88
CA TRP A 36 -15.73 4.80 17.95
C TRP A 36 -15.15 4.74 16.53
N ALA A 37 -14.73 5.89 15.99
CA ALA A 37 -14.18 5.99 14.64
C ALA A 37 -12.90 5.16 14.43
N ALA A 38 -12.18 4.81 15.50
CA ALA A 38 -11.03 3.91 15.43
C ALA A 38 -11.44 2.44 15.59
N GLY A 39 -12.51 2.16 16.35
CA GLY A 39 -12.95 0.81 16.69
C GLY A 39 -13.79 0.13 15.63
N ASP A 40 -14.60 0.87 14.87
CA ASP A 40 -15.51 0.34 13.86
C ASP A 40 -14.77 -0.41 12.73
N TYR A 41 -13.54 0.01 12.38
CA TYR A 41 -12.69 -0.70 11.43
C TYR A 41 -12.35 -2.13 11.87
N TYR A 42 -11.98 -2.34 13.13
CA TYR A 42 -11.65 -3.68 13.63
C TYR A 42 -12.87 -4.60 13.65
N VAL A 43 -14.03 -4.06 13.98
CA VAL A 43 -15.30 -4.80 13.96
C VAL A 43 -15.68 -5.17 12.52
N GLY A 44 -15.55 -4.25 11.58
CA GLY A 44 -15.86 -4.46 10.16
C GLY A 44 -14.98 -5.51 9.50
N GLN A 45 -13.70 -5.58 9.89
CA GLN A 45 -12.72 -6.52 9.33
C GLN A 45 -12.65 -7.86 10.10
N GLY A 46 -13.37 -8.02 11.22
CA GLY A 46 -13.27 -9.20 12.08
C GLY A 46 -11.87 -9.41 12.69
N ARG A 47 -11.02 -8.38 12.66
CA ARG A 47 -9.65 -8.43 13.18
C ARG A 47 -9.58 -7.83 14.57
N TRP A 48 -8.90 -8.54 15.47
CA TRP A 48 -8.60 -8.04 16.81
C TRP A 48 -7.21 -7.40 16.82
N PRO A 49 -7.05 -6.18 17.36
CA PRO A 49 -5.75 -5.51 17.43
C PRO A 49 -4.79 -6.23 18.39
N TYR A 50 -3.49 -6.18 18.09
CA TYR A 50 -2.47 -6.63 19.02
C TYR A 50 -2.36 -5.68 20.23
N PHE A 51 -1.88 -6.19 21.36
CA PHE A 51 -1.80 -5.40 22.61
C PHE A 51 -1.03 -4.09 22.46
N GLY A 52 0.10 -4.09 21.75
CA GLY A 52 0.88 -2.88 21.46
C GLY A 52 0.11 -1.85 20.61
N GLU A 53 -0.69 -2.32 19.66
CA GLU A 53 -1.56 -1.48 18.82
C GLU A 53 -2.59 -0.75 19.67
N VAL A 54 -3.25 -1.48 20.58
CA VAL A 54 -4.26 -0.91 21.50
C VAL A 54 -3.65 0.19 22.38
N ILE A 55 -2.45 -0.05 22.92
CA ILE A 55 -1.77 0.94 23.78
C ILE A 55 -1.49 2.21 22.97
N TYR A 56 -0.81 2.09 21.84
CA TYR A 56 -0.45 3.25 21.02
C TYR A 56 -1.69 4.01 20.53
N GLN A 57 -2.68 3.31 20.01
CA GLN A 57 -3.94 3.92 19.56
C GLN A 57 -4.64 4.65 20.70
N THR A 58 -4.75 4.03 21.88
CA THR A 58 -5.36 4.67 23.05
C THR A 58 -4.62 5.93 23.44
N LEU A 59 -3.28 5.92 23.46
CA LEU A 59 -2.46 7.11 23.73
C LEU A 59 -2.66 8.20 22.67
N SER A 60 -2.76 7.84 21.39
CA SER A 60 -3.06 8.79 20.31
C SER A 60 -4.44 9.43 20.47
N LEU A 61 -5.49 8.63 20.70
CA LEU A 61 -6.85 9.14 20.94
C LEU A 61 -6.92 10.10 22.15
N LEU A 62 -6.27 9.74 23.26
CA LEU A 62 -6.19 10.57 24.45
C LEU A 62 -5.41 11.87 24.20
N THR A 63 -4.34 11.79 23.42
CA THR A 63 -3.54 12.96 23.02
C THR A 63 -4.39 13.97 22.26
N TRP A 64 -5.10 13.52 21.24
CA TRP A 64 -5.94 14.38 20.41
C TRP A 64 -7.21 14.87 21.11
N ALA A 65 -7.68 14.19 22.17
CA ALA A 65 -8.70 14.74 23.07
C ALA A 65 -8.11 15.78 24.04
N SER A 66 -6.85 15.63 24.46
CA SER A 66 -6.18 16.51 25.42
C SER A 66 -5.83 17.88 24.84
N ILE A 67 -5.26 17.92 23.64
CA ILE A 67 -4.76 19.15 23.00
C ILE A 67 -5.85 20.24 22.91
N PRO A 68 -7.03 20.02 22.29
CA PRO A 68 -8.05 21.04 22.23
C PRO A 68 -8.60 21.42 23.62
N THR A 69 -8.65 20.47 24.55
CA THR A 69 -9.09 20.73 25.92
C THR A 69 -8.14 21.70 26.65
N LEU A 70 -6.83 21.48 26.54
CA LEU A 70 -5.80 22.35 27.11
C LEU A 70 -5.87 23.76 26.49
N ILE A 71 -5.98 23.84 25.17
CA ILE A 71 -6.04 25.12 24.44
C ILE A 71 -7.30 25.91 24.81
N ILE A 72 -8.47 25.27 24.82
CA ILE A 72 -9.74 25.95 25.13
C ILE A 72 -9.74 26.50 26.56
N ALA A 73 -9.11 25.82 27.52
CA ALA A 73 -8.99 26.27 28.89
C ALA A 73 -8.19 27.59 29.05
N LEU A 74 -7.32 27.95 28.11
CA LEU A 74 -6.55 29.20 28.13
C LEU A 74 -7.46 30.44 28.00
N PHE A 75 -8.57 30.33 27.27
CA PHE A 75 -9.42 31.47 26.99
C PHE A 75 -10.24 31.90 28.24
N PRO A 76 -10.19 33.19 28.63
CA PRO A 76 -10.88 33.66 29.84
C PRO A 76 -12.39 33.76 29.65
N TYR A 77 -12.87 34.07 28.47
CA TYR A 77 -14.27 34.35 28.17
C TYR A 77 -15.13 33.10 28.05
N ARG A 78 -16.21 32.97 28.82
CA ARG A 78 -17.11 31.79 28.81
C ARG A 78 -17.75 31.55 27.45
N TRP A 79 -18.18 32.64 26.80
CA TRP A 79 -18.84 32.54 25.51
C TRP A 79 -17.88 31.97 24.44
N LEU A 80 -16.61 32.46 24.41
CA LEU A 80 -15.61 32.01 23.45
C LEU A 80 -15.28 30.52 23.67
N ARG A 81 -15.11 30.10 24.95
CA ARG A 81 -14.91 28.66 25.24
C ARG A 81 -16.06 27.80 24.76
N LYS A 82 -17.33 28.26 24.93
CA LYS A 82 -18.51 27.52 24.43
C LYS A 82 -18.51 27.41 22.89
N VAL A 83 -18.17 28.50 22.20
CA VAL A 83 -18.06 28.50 20.73
C VAL A 83 -16.97 27.52 20.29
N LEU A 84 -15.78 27.60 20.89
CA LEU A 84 -14.65 26.70 20.56
C LEU A 84 -14.98 25.22 20.87
N GLN A 85 -15.66 24.96 22.01
CA GLN A 85 -16.14 23.59 22.31
C GLN A 85 -17.14 23.12 21.24
N GLY A 86 -18.10 23.96 20.84
CA GLY A 86 -19.08 23.63 19.81
C GLY A 86 -18.41 23.29 18.46
N LEU A 87 -17.46 24.12 18.02
CA LEU A 87 -16.72 23.91 16.80
C LEU A 87 -15.88 22.61 16.86
N THR A 88 -15.22 22.36 17.99
CA THR A 88 -14.43 21.13 18.17
C THR A 88 -15.33 19.89 18.18
N ILE A 89 -16.46 19.93 18.90
CA ILE A 89 -17.43 18.82 18.91
C ILE A 89 -17.96 18.57 17.49
N PHE A 90 -18.30 19.62 16.76
CA PHE A 90 -18.74 19.49 15.37
C PHE A 90 -17.68 18.82 14.49
N ALA A 91 -16.43 19.27 14.56
CA ALA A 91 -15.32 18.68 13.81
C ALA A 91 -15.12 17.19 14.13
N TYR A 92 -15.11 16.81 15.42
CA TYR A 92 -14.94 15.42 15.83
C TYR A 92 -16.15 14.54 15.50
N SER A 93 -17.36 15.10 15.51
CA SER A 93 -18.55 14.39 15.04
C SER A 93 -18.52 14.15 13.53
N TYR A 94 -18.06 15.15 12.77
CA TYR A 94 -17.83 15.00 11.33
C TYR A 94 -16.79 13.93 11.05
N LEU A 95 -15.67 13.91 11.78
CA LEU A 95 -14.64 12.89 11.66
C LEU A 95 -15.19 11.49 11.92
N LEU A 96 -16.00 11.32 12.96
CA LEU A 96 -16.65 10.05 13.28
C LEU A 96 -17.55 9.60 12.12
N LEU A 97 -18.39 10.47 11.58
CA LEU A 97 -19.28 10.15 10.47
C LEU A 97 -18.49 9.80 9.19
N PHE A 98 -17.44 10.55 8.93
CA PHE A 98 -16.61 10.38 7.75
C PHE A 98 -15.78 9.08 7.79
N GLU A 99 -15.12 8.80 8.90
CA GLU A 99 -14.37 7.54 9.07
C GLU A 99 -15.30 6.31 9.03
N SER A 100 -16.45 6.37 9.74
CA SER A 100 -17.45 5.30 9.69
C SER A 100 -17.99 5.11 8.27
N PHE A 101 -18.20 6.20 7.53
CA PHE A 101 -18.57 6.11 6.12
C PHE A 101 -17.51 5.36 5.29
N LEU A 102 -16.22 5.70 5.45
CA LEU A 102 -15.13 5.01 4.76
C LEU A 102 -15.08 3.51 5.11
N VAL A 103 -15.23 3.19 6.39
CA VAL A 103 -15.21 1.80 6.86
C VAL A 103 -16.40 1.01 6.32
N PHE A 104 -17.61 1.51 6.45
CA PHE A 104 -18.82 0.76 6.05
C PHE A 104 -19.05 0.71 4.53
N SER A 105 -18.53 1.69 3.78
CA SER A 105 -18.69 1.72 2.32
C SER A 105 -17.53 1.10 1.57
N TYR A 106 -16.29 1.22 2.11
CA TYR A 106 -15.06 0.85 1.40
C TYR A 106 -14.13 -0.05 2.21
N SER A 107 -14.50 -0.45 3.41
CA SER A 107 -13.64 -1.23 4.33
C SER A 107 -12.26 -0.59 4.53
N SER A 108 -12.19 0.73 4.54
CA SER A 108 -10.95 1.51 4.56
C SER A 108 -10.98 2.61 5.63
N LEU A 109 -9.80 2.97 6.12
CA LEU A 109 -9.58 4.17 6.93
C LEU A 109 -9.12 5.31 6.02
N TYR A 110 -9.13 6.57 6.55
CA TYR A 110 -8.56 7.70 5.82
C TYR A 110 -7.03 7.54 5.68
N THR A 111 -6.55 7.68 4.45
CA THR A 111 -5.14 7.58 4.05
C THR A 111 -4.80 8.67 3.02
N ASP A 112 -3.54 8.76 2.65
CA ASP A 112 -3.05 9.57 1.53
C ASP A 112 -3.75 9.24 0.19
N SER A 113 -4.04 7.96 -0.06
CA SER A 113 -4.80 7.53 -1.26
C SER A 113 -6.22 8.09 -1.27
N ILE A 114 -6.93 8.08 -0.12
CA ILE A 114 -8.25 8.70 0.01
C ILE A 114 -8.15 10.22 -0.19
N ALA A 115 -7.11 10.86 0.40
CA ALA A 115 -6.85 12.27 0.22
C ALA A 115 -6.65 12.62 -1.27
N LEU A 116 -5.87 11.82 -1.98
CA LEU A 116 -5.61 12.00 -3.41
C LEU A 116 -6.89 11.86 -4.25
N ASN A 117 -7.73 10.85 -3.95
CA ASN A 117 -9.01 10.68 -4.63
C ASN A 117 -9.92 11.89 -4.42
N ILE A 118 -10.02 12.41 -3.18
CA ILE A 118 -10.81 13.62 -2.89
C ILE A 118 -10.27 14.83 -3.67
N LEU A 119 -8.96 15.02 -3.71
CA LEU A 119 -8.33 16.13 -4.42
C LEU A 119 -8.45 16.01 -5.95
N ALA A 120 -8.48 14.80 -6.47
CA ALA A 120 -8.62 14.52 -7.90
C ALA A 120 -10.07 14.55 -8.41
N THR A 121 -11.07 14.52 -7.52
CA THR A 121 -12.50 14.48 -7.85
C THR A 121 -12.97 15.81 -8.45
N ASN A 122 -13.57 15.76 -9.62
CA ASN A 122 -14.20 16.91 -10.26
C ASN A 122 -15.68 17.08 -9.83
N PRO A 123 -16.30 18.28 -10.05
CA PRO A 123 -17.69 18.52 -9.64
C PRO A 123 -18.71 17.54 -10.20
N GLY A 124 -18.53 17.04 -11.42
CA GLY A 124 -19.44 16.07 -12.03
C GLY A 124 -19.37 14.70 -11.34
N GLU A 125 -18.16 14.23 -11.04
CA GLU A 125 -17.93 13.00 -10.27
C GLU A 125 -18.48 13.13 -8.85
N ALA A 126 -18.26 14.27 -8.20
CA ALA A 126 -18.80 14.55 -6.86
C ALA A 126 -20.33 14.50 -6.85
N SER A 127 -21.01 15.07 -7.88
CA SER A 127 -22.47 15.01 -8.02
C SER A 127 -22.96 13.59 -8.20
N ALA A 128 -22.36 12.85 -9.13
CA ALA A 128 -22.71 11.44 -9.37
C ALA A 128 -22.49 10.56 -8.15
N PHE A 129 -21.42 10.82 -7.39
CA PHE A 129 -21.16 10.14 -6.11
C PHE A 129 -22.28 10.42 -5.09
N LEU A 130 -22.68 11.69 -4.91
CA LEU A 130 -23.73 12.07 -3.95
C LEU A 130 -25.10 11.48 -4.33
N GLU A 131 -25.42 11.37 -5.63
CA GLU A 131 -26.66 10.76 -6.12
C GLU A 131 -26.72 9.26 -5.80
N ASN A 132 -25.58 8.58 -5.83
CA ASN A 132 -25.48 7.14 -5.58
C ASN A 132 -25.13 6.79 -4.12
N LEU A 133 -25.02 7.78 -3.24
CA LEU A 133 -24.61 7.59 -1.86
C LEU A 133 -25.64 6.77 -1.06
N ASN A 134 -25.19 5.67 -0.47
CA ASN A 134 -26.01 4.87 0.43
C ASN A 134 -26.12 5.54 1.82
N TYR A 135 -27.13 6.37 2.02
CA TYR A 135 -27.34 7.09 3.29
C TYR A 135 -27.56 6.19 4.52
N LYS A 136 -27.90 4.92 4.33
CA LYS A 136 -28.10 3.96 5.44
C LYS A 136 -26.83 3.72 6.25
N VAL A 137 -25.66 3.89 5.65
CA VAL A 137 -24.36 3.75 6.35
C VAL A 137 -24.19 4.75 7.50
N PHE A 138 -24.92 5.85 7.50
CA PHE A 138 -24.87 6.85 8.56
C PHE A 138 -25.81 6.57 9.75
N LEU A 139 -26.74 5.61 9.64
CA LEU A 139 -27.74 5.37 10.69
C LEU A 139 -27.10 4.95 12.02
N LEU A 140 -26.17 3.99 11.97
CA LEU A 140 -25.46 3.53 13.17
C LEU A 140 -24.55 4.60 13.76
N PRO A 141 -23.68 5.28 13.00
CA PRO A 141 -22.87 6.41 13.51
C PRO A 141 -23.71 7.55 14.12
N LEU A 142 -24.84 7.89 13.51
CA LEU A 142 -25.76 8.91 14.07
C LEU A 142 -26.38 8.47 15.39
N LEU A 143 -26.77 7.20 15.51
CA LEU A 143 -27.25 6.65 16.79
C LEU A 143 -26.16 6.72 17.87
N VAL A 144 -24.92 6.38 17.51
CA VAL A 144 -23.76 6.48 18.41
C VAL A 144 -23.55 7.93 18.87
N LEU A 145 -23.59 8.90 17.94
CA LEU A 145 -23.52 10.32 18.31
C LEU A 145 -24.60 10.70 19.32
N LEU A 146 -25.84 10.30 19.08
CA LEU A 146 -26.97 10.58 19.99
C LEU A 146 -26.71 9.99 21.39
N VAL A 147 -26.24 8.74 21.47
CA VAL A 147 -25.91 8.09 22.74
C VAL A 147 -24.76 8.80 23.45
N LEU A 148 -23.66 9.12 22.75
CA LEU A 148 -22.50 9.80 23.34
C LEU A 148 -22.84 11.20 23.84
N PHE A 149 -23.64 11.96 23.09
CA PHE A 149 -24.11 13.28 23.53
C PHE A 149 -25.05 13.19 24.74
N SER A 150 -26.00 12.25 24.74
CA SER A 150 -26.90 12.01 25.85
C SER A 150 -26.14 11.61 27.12
N LEU A 151 -25.21 10.67 27.00
CA LEU A 151 -24.35 10.23 28.11
C LEU A 151 -23.55 11.40 28.67
N THR A 152 -22.86 12.16 27.81
CA THR A 152 -22.06 13.32 28.26
C THR A 152 -22.90 14.40 28.88
N TYR A 153 -24.09 14.64 28.37
CA TYR A 153 -25.06 15.59 28.96
C TYR A 153 -25.49 15.15 30.38
N VAL A 154 -25.86 13.88 30.55
CA VAL A 154 -26.23 13.31 31.87
C VAL A 154 -25.06 13.39 32.85
N LEU A 155 -23.85 13.01 32.44
CA LEU A 155 -22.64 13.09 33.26
C LEU A 155 -22.34 14.54 33.67
N THR A 156 -22.46 15.48 32.73
CA THR A 156 -22.23 16.90 33.01
C THR A 156 -23.29 17.45 33.98
N ARG A 157 -24.55 17.06 33.82
CA ARG A 157 -25.65 17.54 34.68
C ARG A 157 -25.58 16.95 36.08
N ARG A 158 -25.20 15.67 36.22
CA ARG A 158 -25.15 14.95 37.50
C ARG A 158 -23.90 15.30 38.31
N TRP A 159 -22.74 15.40 37.68
CA TRP A 159 -21.46 15.61 38.34
C TRP A 159 -20.72 16.90 37.94
N GLY A 160 -21.27 17.68 37.01
CA GLY A 160 -20.67 18.93 36.56
C GLY A 160 -20.70 20.05 37.62
N LYS A 161 -21.64 19.96 38.57
CA LYS A 161 -21.79 20.95 39.64
C LYS A 161 -20.76 20.83 40.78
N ASP A 162 -20.11 19.69 40.93
CA ASP A 162 -19.05 19.45 41.92
C ASP A 162 -17.68 20.07 41.53
N VAL A 163 -17.73 21.23 40.90
CA VAL A 163 -16.54 22.05 40.59
C VAL A 163 -16.13 22.90 41.78
N GLY A 164 -16.48 22.49 42.98
CA GLY A 164 -15.88 22.93 44.24
C GLY A 164 -14.45 22.44 44.35
N THR A 165 -13.70 22.92 43.55
CA THR A 165 -12.40 23.46 43.43
C THR A 165 -11.35 22.99 44.40
N SER A 166 -10.91 21.78 44.27
CA SER A 166 -9.56 21.46 44.74
C SER A 166 -8.59 21.81 43.61
N LEU A 167 -7.75 22.84 43.76
CA LEU A 167 -6.58 23.13 42.94
C LEU A 167 -5.79 21.84 42.63
N ARG A 168 -5.73 20.92 43.60
CA ARG A 168 -5.16 19.58 43.46
C ARG A 168 -5.80 18.75 42.34
N ARG A 169 -7.17 18.78 42.19
CA ARG A 169 -7.84 18.05 41.10
C ARG A 169 -7.52 18.65 39.72
N GLY A 170 -7.46 19.98 39.66
CA GLY A 170 -7.05 20.69 38.45
C GLY A 170 -5.60 20.37 38.05
N LEU A 171 -4.67 20.33 39.01
CA LEU A 171 -3.29 19.98 38.80
C LEU A 171 -3.14 18.53 38.33
N LEU A 172 -3.81 17.57 38.97
CA LEU A 172 -3.77 16.17 38.57
C LEU A 172 -4.33 15.97 37.17
N PHE A 173 -5.45 16.61 36.84
CA PHE A 173 -6.04 16.55 35.52
C PHE A 173 -5.16 17.20 34.46
N CYS A 174 -4.55 18.34 34.75
CA CYS A 174 -3.57 18.99 33.89
C CYS A 174 -2.33 18.09 33.66
N GLY A 175 -1.80 17.53 34.73
CA GLY A 175 -0.67 16.59 34.65
C GLY A 175 -0.98 15.40 33.74
N MET A 176 -2.17 14.79 33.91
CA MET A 176 -2.60 13.70 33.05
C MET A 176 -2.68 14.14 31.58
N LEU A 177 -3.36 15.26 31.27
CA LEU A 177 -3.51 15.74 29.89
C LEU A 177 -2.18 16.16 29.23
N VAL A 178 -1.17 16.55 29.98
CA VAL A 178 0.17 16.90 29.47
C VAL A 178 1.05 15.67 29.28
N THR A 179 0.98 14.72 30.20
CA THR A 179 1.81 13.50 30.11
C THR A 179 1.39 12.58 28.97
N LEU A 180 0.09 12.56 28.61
CA LEU A 180 -0.42 11.70 27.53
C LEU A 180 0.21 12.00 26.16
N PRO A 181 0.27 13.26 25.67
CA PRO A 181 0.96 13.58 24.43
C PRO A 181 2.45 13.23 24.45
N ILE A 182 3.11 13.47 25.59
CA ILE A 182 4.53 13.13 25.78
C ILE A 182 4.71 11.62 25.68
N SER A 183 3.89 10.83 26.37
CA SER A 183 3.93 9.36 26.32
C SER A 183 3.68 8.83 24.91
N CYS A 184 2.70 9.39 24.19
CA CYS A 184 2.42 9.03 22.81
C CYS A 184 3.62 9.29 21.89
N PHE A 185 4.27 10.44 22.04
CA PHE A 185 5.48 10.78 21.28
C PHE A 185 6.65 9.84 21.56
N VAL A 186 6.87 9.46 22.85
CA VAL A 186 7.96 8.56 23.27
C VAL A 186 7.73 7.12 22.79
N VAL A 187 6.47 6.65 22.83
CA VAL A 187 6.10 5.28 22.44
C VAL A 187 5.94 5.15 20.93
N ARG A 188 5.93 6.27 20.19
CA ARG A 188 5.77 6.26 18.73
C ARG A 188 6.81 5.35 18.08
N PRO A 189 6.40 4.32 17.32
CA PRO A 189 7.34 3.46 16.61
C PRO A 189 8.25 4.26 15.68
N ALA A 190 9.54 3.96 15.70
CA ALA A 190 10.53 4.63 14.84
C ALA A 190 10.30 4.36 13.33
N GLN A 191 9.59 3.27 13.02
CA GLN A 191 9.20 2.89 11.66
C GLN A 191 7.68 2.93 11.54
N LEU A 192 7.15 4.07 11.10
CA LEU A 192 5.78 4.17 10.65
C LEU A 192 5.71 3.64 9.21
N SER A 193 5.47 2.34 9.06
CA SER A 193 5.13 1.72 7.78
C SER A 193 3.68 2.08 7.39
N THR A 194 3.26 1.69 6.20
CA THR A 194 1.88 1.87 5.69
C THR A 194 0.78 1.30 6.60
N MET A 195 1.10 0.36 7.50
CA MET A 195 0.20 -0.11 8.57
C MET A 195 -0.03 0.92 9.68
N SER A 196 0.70 2.02 9.69
CA SER A 196 0.66 3.02 10.77
C SER A 196 -0.67 3.76 10.89
N TYR A 197 -1.41 3.87 9.80
CA TYR A 197 -2.74 4.51 9.83
C TYR A 197 -3.71 3.80 10.78
N LEU A 198 -3.58 2.49 10.97
CA LEU A 198 -4.41 1.71 11.88
C LEU A 198 -4.28 2.16 13.35
N TYR A 199 -3.09 2.63 13.74
CA TYR A 199 -2.77 2.98 15.12
C TYR A 199 -2.95 4.47 15.44
N MET A 200 -3.26 5.28 14.45
CA MET A 200 -3.43 6.72 14.62
C MET A 200 -4.86 7.08 15.02
N ALA A 201 -5.01 8.18 15.76
CA ALA A 201 -6.31 8.80 15.93
C ALA A 201 -6.85 9.34 14.59
N PRO A 202 -8.18 9.40 14.37
CA PRO A 202 -8.76 9.94 13.13
C PRO A 202 -8.23 11.33 12.73
N VAL A 203 -8.05 12.22 13.69
CA VAL A 203 -7.46 13.56 13.47
C VAL A 203 -6.03 13.44 12.95
N GLU A 204 -5.23 12.55 13.52
CA GLU A 204 -3.84 12.30 13.12
C GLU A 204 -3.77 11.70 11.72
N ARG A 205 -4.64 10.73 11.42
CA ARG A 205 -4.73 10.13 10.06
C ARG A 205 -5.01 11.17 9.00
N ILE A 206 -6.00 12.05 9.22
CA ILE A 206 -6.32 13.09 8.24
C ILE A 206 -5.16 14.05 8.05
N TYR A 207 -4.52 14.48 9.13
CA TYR A 207 -3.37 15.38 9.03
C TYR A 207 -2.22 14.73 8.26
N ILE A 208 -1.81 13.53 8.65
CA ILE A 208 -0.69 12.82 8.01
C ILE A 208 -1.04 12.42 6.57
N GLY A 209 -2.20 11.80 6.35
CA GLY A 209 -2.61 11.39 5.01
C GLY A 209 -2.73 12.55 4.04
N THR A 210 -3.27 13.69 4.48
CA THR A 210 -3.38 14.87 3.62
C THR A 210 -2.01 15.51 3.34
N THR A 211 -1.16 15.66 4.36
CA THR A 211 0.18 16.25 4.16
C THR A 211 1.08 15.36 3.33
N SER A 212 1.03 14.04 3.51
CA SER A 212 1.75 13.07 2.67
C SER A 212 1.25 13.15 1.23
N CYS A 213 -0.06 13.14 1.01
CA CYS A 213 -0.66 13.26 -0.32
C CYS A 213 -0.20 14.54 -1.05
N ILE A 214 -0.16 15.68 -0.36
CA ILE A 214 0.30 16.95 -0.96
C ILE A 214 1.78 16.87 -1.33
N ALA A 215 2.63 16.34 -0.43
CA ALA A 215 4.06 16.19 -0.70
C ALA A 215 4.31 15.24 -1.90
N ASP A 216 3.56 14.14 -1.97
CA ASP A 216 3.65 13.16 -3.05
C ASP A 216 3.14 13.74 -4.38
N ALA A 217 2.05 14.51 -4.35
CA ALA A 217 1.52 15.18 -5.54
C ALA A 217 2.52 16.22 -6.09
N GLU A 218 3.19 17.00 -5.22
CA GLU A 218 4.23 17.95 -5.63
C GLU A 218 5.44 17.26 -6.26
N LEU A 219 5.87 16.15 -5.68
CA LEU A 219 7.01 15.40 -6.18
C LEU A 219 6.66 14.68 -7.50
N LEU A 220 5.46 14.10 -7.60
CA LEU A 220 4.96 13.54 -8.85
C LEU A 220 4.83 14.58 -9.95
N ALA A 221 4.37 15.80 -9.62
CA ALA A 221 4.32 16.92 -10.58
C ALA A 221 5.72 17.32 -11.06
N LYS A 222 6.69 17.42 -10.15
CA LYS A 222 8.10 17.69 -10.49
C LYS A 222 8.70 16.60 -11.36
N TYR A 223 8.44 15.33 -11.03
CA TYR A 223 8.89 14.20 -11.84
C TYR A 223 8.25 14.23 -13.24
N SER A 224 6.92 14.34 -13.31
CA SER A 224 6.19 14.34 -14.59
C SER A 224 6.60 15.49 -15.50
N ALA A 225 6.90 16.66 -14.93
CA ALA A 225 7.42 17.81 -15.67
C ALA A 225 8.82 17.54 -16.24
N ASN A 226 9.66 16.83 -15.49
CA ASN A 226 11.03 16.50 -15.89
C ASN A 226 11.10 15.23 -16.74
N ALA A 227 10.27 14.23 -16.45
CA ALA A 227 10.34 12.90 -17.04
C ALA A 227 10.22 12.91 -18.57
N ARG A 228 9.35 13.76 -19.11
CA ARG A 228 9.19 13.91 -20.57
C ARG A 228 10.28 14.76 -21.23
N ASN A 229 11.02 15.53 -20.44
CA ASN A 229 12.05 16.46 -20.90
C ASN A 229 13.47 15.93 -20.67
N PHE A 230 13.63 14.70 -20.16
CA PHE A 230 14.95 14.10 -20.06
C PHE A 230 15.61 14.07 -21.44
N ASP A 231 16.80 14.65 -21.53
CA ASP A 231 17.67 14.45 -22.66
C ASP A 231 18.25 13.04 -22.59
N VAL A 232 17.74 12.16 -23.42
CA VAL A 232 18.23 10.77 -23.51
C VAL A 232 19.42 10.63 -24.47
N GLY A 233 19.91 11.78 -25.00
CA GLY A 233 20.97 11.78 -25.99
C GLY A 233 20.56 11.24 -27.36
N ALA A 234 21.53 11.02 -28.23
CA ALA A 234 21.29 10.36 -29.52
C ALA A 234 21.07 8.87 -29.30
N ILE A 235 19.97 8.35 -29.86
CA ILE A 235 19.68 6.93 -29.85
C ILE A 235 20.18 6.34 -31.18
N GLU A 236 21.15 5.43 -31.11
CA GLU A 236 21.66 4.71 -32.27
C GLU A 236 21.00 3.34 -32.36
N HIS A 237 20.38 3.04 -33.50
CA HIS A 237 19.86 1.72 -33.80
C HIS A 237 21.00 0.84 -34.33
N THR A 238 21.48 -0.07 -33.50
CA THR A 238 22.58 -0.98 -33.88
C THR A 238 22.12 -2.12 -34.81
N ARG A 239 20.81 -2.35 -34.91
CA ARG A 239 20.17 -3.37 -35.75
C ARG A 239 18.80 -2.92 -36.22
N ASP A 240 18.38 -3.46 -37.35
CA ASP A 240 17.01 -3.33 -37.83
C ASP A 240 16.13 -4.39 -37.15
N MET A 241 15.39 -3.95 -36.12
CA MET A 241 14.41 -4.74 -35.39
C MET A 241 12.97 -4.32 -35.72
N LYS A 242 12.78 -3.71 -36.88
CA LYS A 242 11.46 -3.22 -37.30
C LYS A 242 10.43 -4.34 -37.37
N GLY A 243 9.27 -4.09 -36.81
CA GLY A 243 8.17 -5.05 -36.73
C GLY A 243 8.25 -5.99 -35.53
N VAL A 244 9.32 -5.94 -34.73
CA VAL A 244 9.45 -6.76 -33.53
C VAL A 244 8.77 -6.11 -32.33
N THR A 245 7.87 -6.85 -31.69
CA THR A 245 7.25 -6.45 -30.42
C THR A 245 8.17 -6.84 -29.25
N VAL A 246 8.40 -5.92 -28.34
CA VAL A 246 9.13 -6.18 -27.10
C VAL A 246 8.17 -6.06 -25.91
N VAL A 247 8.08 -7.10 -25.10
CA VAL A 247 7.22 -7.14 -23.92
C VAL A 247 8.05 -7.44 -22.69
N VAL A 248 7.85 -6.67 -21.62
CA VAL A 248 8.42 -6.95 -20.30
C VAL A 248 7.29 -7.33 -19.37
N VAL A 249 7.30 -8.57 -18.89
CA VAL A 249 6.36 -9.04 -17.87
C VAL A 249 7.04 -8.94 -16.51
N LEU A 250 6.61 -8.00 -15.72
CA LEU A 250 7.06 -7.81 -14.33
C LEU A 250 6.20 -8.70 -13.42
N GLY A 251 6.79 -9.78 -12.92
CA GLY A 251 6.23 -10.60 -11.85
C GLY A 251 6.49 -9.96 -10.50
N GLU A 252 5.87 -10.51 -9.46
CA GLU A 252 5.94 -10.01 -8.09
C GLU A 252 6.21 -11.16 -7.12
N SER A 253 7.22 -10.99 -6.24
CA SER A 253 7.54 -11.93 -5.14
C SER A 253 7.82 -13.37 -5.57
N MET A 254 8.23 -13.58 -6.83
CA MET A 254 8.45 -14.91 -7.40
C MET A 254 9.91 -15.35 -7.21
N ARG A 255 10.08 -16.50 -6.55
CA ARG A 255 11.39 -17.07 -6.31
C ARG A 255 11.64 -18.28 -7.21
N ARG A 256 12.72 -18.24 -8.04
CA ARG A 256 12.95 -19.27 -9.08
C ARG A 256 13.09 -20.69 -8.55
N ASN A 257 13.70 -20.93 -7.39
CA ASN A 257 13.87 -22.27 -6.86
C ASN A 257 12.62 -22.88 -6.20
N TYR A 258 11.49 -22.20 -6.25
CA TYR A 258 10.16 -22.75 -6.01
C TYR A 258 9.41 -23.08 -7.32
N MET A 259 10.06 -22.93 -8.49
CA MET A 259 9.47 -23.19 -9.80
C MET A 259 10.02 -24.51 -10.36
N HIS A 260 9.14 -25.38 -10.88
CA HIS A 260 9.55 -26.70 -11.42
C HIS A 260 10.53 -26.55 -12.60
N CYS A 261 10.31 -25.59 -13.49
CA CYS A 261 11.22 -25.31 -14.59
C CYS A 261 12.64 -24.92 -14.16
N TYR A 262 12.84 -24.55 -12.89
CA TYR A 262 14.16 -24.33 -12.26
C TYR A 262 14.56 -25.44 -11.27
N GLY A 263 13.85 -26.60 -11.28
CA GLY A 263 14.21 -27.78 -10.50
C GLY A 263 13.45 -27.97 -9.18
N TYR A 264 12.36 -27.24 -8.91
CA TYR A 264 11.51 -27.51 -7.76
C TYR A 264 10.82 -28.88 -7.93
N PRO A 265 10.67 -29.68 -6.85
CA PRO A 265 10.16 -31.07 -6.99
C PRO A 265 8.70 -31.22 -7.41
N LEU A 266 7.84 -30.20 -7.19
CA LEU A 266 6.44 -30.22 -7.63
C LEU A 266 6.29 -29.57 -9.00
N GLU A 267 5.55 -30.21 -9.90
CA GLU A 267 5.30 -29.75 -11.27
C GLU A 267 4.34 -28.54 -11.30
N ASN A 268 4.75 -27.43 -10.70
CA ASN A 268 3.93 -26.23 -10.59
C ASN A 268 4.10 -25.24 -11.74
N THR A 269 4.96 -25.52 -12.71
CA THR A 269 5.15 -24.69 -13.92
C THR A 269 5.03 -25.48 -15.23
N PRO A 270 3.97 -26.32 -15.42
CA PRO A 270 3.89 -27.25 -16.55
C PRO A 270 3.84 -26.56 -17.92
N LYS A 271 3.34 -25.32 -18.00
CA LYS A 271 3.29 -24.57 -19.27
C LYS A 271 4.67 -24.03 -19.65
N GLN A 272 5.40 -23.49 -18.68
CA GLN A 272 6.76 -23.03 -18.89
C GLN A 272 7.69 -24.22 -19.18
N ASP A 273 7.54 -25.34 -18.49
CA ASP A 273 8.28 -26.58 -18.78
C ASP A 273 8.10 -27.02 -20.24
N SER A 274 6.87 -26.98 -20.75
CA SER A 274 6.57 -27.30 -22.15
C SER A 274 7.26 -26.34 -23.12
N LEU A 275 7.27 -25.04 -22.84
CA LEU A 275 7.92 -24.03 -23.69
C LEU A 275 9.45 -24.14 -23.64
N VAL A 276 10.03 -24.53 -22.51
CA VAL A 276 11.46 -24.85 -22.39
C VAL A 276 11.78 -26.07 -23.27
N GLY A 277 10.94 -27.11 -23.20
CA GLY A 277 11.10 -28.34 -24.01
C GLY A 277 11.04 -28.08 -25.51
N THR A 278 10.30 -27.08 -25.98
CA THR A 278 10.26 -26.68 -27.41
C THR A 278 11.36 -25.69 -27.82
N GLY A 279 12.12 -25.16 -26.85
CA GLY A 279 13.11 -24.12 -27.06
C GLY A 279 12.51 -22.73 -27.31
N ASP A 280 11.20 -22.55 -27.09
CA ASP A 280 10.54 -21.23 -27.19
C ASP A 280 10.82 -20.35 -25.97
N LEU A 281 11.15 -20.95 -24.82
CA LEU A 281 11.46 -20.27 -23.57
C LEU A 281 12.87 -20.60 -23.10
N VAL A 282 13.69 -19.57 -22.92
CA VAL A 282 15.06 -19.67 -22.41
C VAL A 282 15.07 -19.21 -20.96
N LEU A 283 15.65 -20.04 -20.08
CA LEU A 283 15.76 -19.77 -18.65
C LEU A 283 17.18 -19.29 -18.30
N PHE A 284 17.26 -18.25 -17.46
CA PHE A 284 18.51 -17.74 -16.92
C PHE A 284 18.63 -18.13 -15.43
N SER A 285 19.64 -18.92 -15.09
CA SER A 285 19.78 -19.52 -13.76
C SER A 285 20.43 -18.60 -12.73
N ASP A 286 21.13 -17.53 -13.15
CA ASP A 286 21.95 -16.68 -12.27
C ASP A 286 21.35 -15.29 -12.02
N ALA A 287 20.09 -15.06 -12.45
CA ALA A 287 19.44 -13.79 -12.26
C ALA A 287 19.18 -13.49 -10.77
N ILE A 288 19.54 -12.30 -10.37
CA ILE A 288 19.26 -11.76 -9.04
C ILE A 288 18.60 -10.38 -9.16
N SER A 289 17.69 -10.06 -8.25
CA SER A 289 17.11 -8.73 -8.14
C SER A 289 18.11 -7.75 -7.53
N SER A 290 18.02 -6.49 -7.92
CA SER A 290 18.81 -5.40 -7.33
C SER A 290 18.37 -5.02 -5.91
N ALA A 291 17.15 -5.41 -5.49
CA ALA A 291 16.62 -5.20 -4.15
C ALA A 291 15.65 -6.32 -3.77
N ALA A 292 15.46 -6.54 -2.46
CA ALA A 292 14.53 -7.54 -1.93
C ALA A 292 13.12 -6.97 -1.68
N TRP A 293 12.75 -5.87 -2.33
CA TRP A 293 11.45 -5.21 -2.25
C TRP A 293 11.12 -4.48 -3.56
N THR A 294 9.85 -4.38 -3.86
CA THR A 294 9.29 -3.93 -5.14
C THR A 294 9.78 -2.55 -5.57
N THR A 295 9.69 -1.54 -4.70
CA THR A 295 10.04 -0.16 -5.07
C THR A 295 11.53 -0.01 -5.41
N GLY A 296 12.40 -0.68 -4.68
CA GLY A 296 13.84 -0.67 -4.92
C GLY A 296 14.22 -1.38 -6.23
N SER A 297 13.62 -2.53 -6.49
CA SER A 297 13.89 -3.32 -7.69
C SER A 297 13.35 -2.65 -8.95
N ILE A 298 12.06 -2.26 -8.96
CA ILE A 298 11.43 -1.71 -10.17
C ILE A 298 12.02 -0.34 -10.53
N SER A 299 12.38 0.49 -9.55
CA SER A 299 13.05 1.76 -9.84
C SER A 299 14.39 1.58 -10.56
N GLN A 300 15.10 0.48 -10.33
CA GLN A 300 16.37 0.16 -11.01
C GLN A 300 16.15 -0.58 -12.34
N SER A 301 15.25 -1.57 -12.38
CA SER A 301 15.03 -2.37 -13.59
C SER A 301 14.29 -1.61 -14.70
N MET A 302 13.45 -0.61 -14.33
CA MET A 302 12.62 0.14 -15.28
C MET A 302 13.06 1.60 -15.47
N SER A 303 14.25 1.96 -14.98
CA SER A 303 14.90 3.25 -15.25
C SER A 303 16.41 3.10 -15.42
N PHE A 304 17.09 4.18 -15.72
CA PHE A 304 18.56 4.22 -15.78
C PHE A 304 19.19 4.56 -14.41
N TYR A 305 18.41 4.45 -13.35
CA TYR A 305 18.90 4.67 -11.98
C TYR A 305 19.79 3.51 -11.53
N THR A 306 20.94 3.85 -10.95
CA THR A 306 21.81 2.90 -10.26
C THR A 306 22.20 3.43 -8.88
N LEU A 307 22.41 2.54 -7.92
CA LEU A 307 22.84 2.90 -6.56
C LEU A 307 24.20 3.62 -6.54
N GLU A 308 25.02 3.39 -7.55
CA GLU A 308 26.38 3.97 -7.73
C GLU A 308 26.35 5.27 -8.54
N GLY A 309 25.19 5.62 -9.10
CA GLY A 309 25.01 6.82 -9.92
C GLY A 309 25.23 8.12 -9.14
N PRO A 310 25.48 9.23 -9.85
CA PRO A 310 25.75 10.53 -9.23
C PRO A 310 24.54 11.08 -8.48
N GLU A 311 23.33 10.82 -8.97
CA GLU A 311 22.08 11.21 -8.32
C GLU A 311 21.56 10.04 -7.47
N LYS A 312 21.07 10.34 -6.27
CA LYS A 312 20.60 9.31 -5.33
C LYS A 312 19.10 9.05 -5.43
N GLU A 313 18.41 9.89 -6.18
CA GLU A 313 16.98 9.79 -6.39
C GLU A 313 16.67 9.20 -7.77
N TRP A 314 15.98 8.07 -7.80
CA TRP A 314 15.64 7.35 -9.03
C TRP A 314 14.85 8.22 -10.03
N TYR A 315 14.04 9.15 -9.56
CA TYR A 315 13.25 10.05 -10.39
C TYR A 315 14.07 11.15 -11.11
N LYS A 316 15.36 11.20 -10.90
CA LYS A 316 16.29 12.05 -11.67
C LYS A 316 16.88 11.34 -12.88
N TYR A 317 16.46 10.13 -13.16
CA TYR A 317 16.90 9.35 -14.30
C TYR A 317 15.75 9.08 -15.27
N PRO A 318 16.03 8.93 -16.58
CA PRO A 318 15.00 8.59 -17.54
C PRO A 318 14.46 7.19 -17.28
N ALA A 319 13.15 7.02 -17.44
CA ALA A 319 12.50 5.71 -17.38
C ALA A 319 12.66 4.97 -18.71
N LEU A 320 12.74 3.64 -18.66
CA LEU A 320 12.87 2.79 -19.84
C LEU A 320 11.74 3.02 -20.87
N PRO A 321 10.45 3.11 -20.49
CA PRO A 321 9.39 3.40 -21.47
C PRO A 321 9.59 4.74 -22.20
N LEU A 322 10.09 5.78 -21.52
CA LEU A 322 10.39 7.06 -22.16
C LEU A 322 11.49 6.94 -23.21
N VAL A 323 12.59 6.24 -22.87
CA VAL A 323 13.71 6.05 -23.79
C VAL A 323 13.24 5.29 -25.04
N LEU A 324 12.44 4.24 -24.86
CA LEU A 324 11.90 3.45 -25.98
C LEU A 324 10.87 4.23 -26.79
N SER A 325 10.04 5.09 -26.18
CA SER A 325 9.16 5.98 -26.92
C SER A 325 9.95 6.94 -27.83
N LYS A 326 11.07 7.49 -27.32
CA LYS A 326 11.99 8.33 -28.12
C LYS A 326 12.77 7.55 -29.18
N ALA A 327 12.98 6.23 -28.95
CA ALA A 327 13.56 5.31 -29.93
C ALA A 327 12.59 4.89 -31.04
N GLY A 328 11.34 5.37 -31.04
CA GLY A 328 10.37 5.09 -32.09
C GLY A 328 9.36 4.01 -31.75
N TYR A 329 9.39 3.45 -30.56
CA TYR A 329 8.34 2.53 -30.11
C TYR A 329 7.08 3.29 -29.65
N TYR A 330 5.93 2.63 -29.80
CA TYR A 330 4.73 2.97 -29.03
C TYR A 330 4.80 2.22 -27.71
N THR A 331 4.80 2.95 -26.61
CA THR A 331 4.99 2.38 -25.29
C THR A 331 3.66 2.28 -24.54
N TYR A 332 3.36 1.08 -24.01
CA TYR A 332 2.14 0.79 -23.28
C TYR A 332 2.46 0.10 -21.96
N TRP A 333 1.79 0.52 -20.88
CA TRP A 333 1.95 -0.10 -19.57
C TRP A 333 0.58 -0.55 -19.05
N VAL A 334 0.45 -1.84 -18.78
CA VAL A 334 -0.74 -2.41 -18.13
C VAL A 334 -0.33 -3.02 -16.79
N SER A 335 -1.11 -2.76 -15.73
CA SER A 335 -0.78 -3.19 -14.37
C SER A 335 -2.00 -3.75 -13.65
N ASN A 336 -1.81 -4.87 -12.93
CA ASN A 336 -2.75 -5.41 -11.95
C ASN A 336 -2.45 -4.89 -10.53
N GLN A 337 -1.37 -4.13 -10.33
CA GLN A 337 -1.10 -3.44 -9.09
C GLN A 337 -1.77 -2.06 -9.07
N GLU A 338 -1.81 -1.44 -7.89
CA GLU A 338 -2.52 -0.18 -7.68
C GLU A 338 -1.94 0.98 -8.49
N LYS A 339 -2.82 1.79 -9.07
CA LYS A 339 -2.43 3.08 -9.65
C LYS A 339 -2.05 4.09 -8.57
N GLN A 340 -2.66 3.96 -7.39
CA GLN A 340 -2.51 4.86 -6.25
C GLN A 340 -2.17 4.02 -5.02
N GLY A 341 -1.06 4.30 -4.39
CA GLY A 341 -0.61 3.70 -3.13
C GLY A 341 -0.20 4.78 -2.14
N THR A 342 0.23 4.38 -0.95
CA THR A 342 0.78 5.30 0.05
C THR A 342 2.17 5.76 -0.39
N GLY A 343 2.35 7.06 -0.53
CA GLY A 343 3.62 7.67 -0.90
C GLY A 343 3.91 7.68 -2.42
N ILE A 344 5.09 8.18 -2.80
CA ILE A 344 5.56 8.15 -4.18
C ILE A 344 5.84 6.70 -4.55
N GLN A 345 4.92 6.13 -5.29
CA GLN A 345 5.11 4.81 -5.85
C GLN A 345 5.91 4.90 -7.14
N PRO A 346 7.10 4.29 -7.23
CA PRO A 346 7.87 4.27 -8.46
C PRO A 346 7.08 3.74 -9.65
N ILE A 347 6.26 2.73 -9.43
CA ILE A 347 5.54 2.01 -10.48
C ILE A 347 4.55 2.90 -11.24
N PRO A 348 3.55 3.55 -10.62
CA PRO A 348 2.66 4.46 -11.35
C PRO A 348 3.40 5.62 -12.00
N THR A 349 4.49 6.07 -11.37
CA THR A 349 5.29 7.18 -11.85
C THR A 349 6.09 6.78 -13.09
N LEU A 350 6.76 5.64 -13.09
CA LEU A 350 7.44 5.06 -14.26
C LEU A 350 6.44 4.75 -15.38
N ALA A 351 5.28 4.15 -15.04
CA ALA A 351 4.23 3.86 -15.99
C ALA A 351 3.71 5.13 -16.70
N SER A 352 3.63 6.27 -15.99
CA SER A 352 3.17 7.55 -16.54
C SER A 352 4.07 8.11 -17.65
N THR A 353 5.28 7.59 -17.82
CA THR A 353 6.20 7.95 -18.90
C THR A 353 5.92 7.19 -20.20
N SER A 354 5.05 6.19 -20.18
CA SER A 354 4.57 5.48 -21.37
C SER A 354 3.60 6.35 -22.18
N ASP A 355 3.45 6.06 -23.47
CA ASP A 355 2.49 6.74 -24.35
C ASP A 355 1.05 6.47 -23.89
N SER A 356 0.78 5.28 -23.32
CA SER A 356 -0.51 4.93 -22.74
C SER A 356 -0.37 3.96 -21.57
N THR A 357 -1.32 4.07 -20.62
CA THR A 357 -1.34 3.21 -19.42
C THR A 357 -2.72 2.67 -19.13
N ARG A 358 -2.78 1.45 -18.57
CA ARG A 358 -4.01 0.84 -18.04
C ARG A 358 -3.72 0.20 -16.69
N PHE A 359 -4.66 0.35 -15.76
CA PHE A 359 -4.63 -0.33 -14.47
C PHE A 359 -5.93 -1.13 -14.33
N VAL A 360 -5.84 -2.39 -13.87
CA VAL A 360 -7.00 -3.27 -13.68
C VAL A 360 -7.96 -2.65 -12.66
N ARG A 361 -7.42 -2.06 -11.60
CA ARG A 361 -8.20 -1.35 -10.59
C ARG A 361 -7.55 -0.04 -10.18
N ILE A 362 -8.42 0.95 -9.89
CA ILE A 362 -8.08 2.10 -9.07
C ILE A 362 -8.51 1.72 -7.66
N ARG A 363 -7.56 1.39 -6.78
CA ARG A 363 -7.87 0.95 -5.42
C ARG A 363 -7.88 2.09 -4.43
N THR A 364 -8.74 1.93 -3.42
CA THR A 364 -8.64 2.65 -2.16
C THR A 364 -7.90 1.79 -1.14
N ALA A 365 -7.14 2.41 -0.23
CA ALA A 365 -6.42 1.70 0.81
C ALA A 365 -7.36 0.87 1.68
N GLY A 366 -6.97 -0.37 1.97
CA GLY A 366 -7.76 -1.32 2.76
C GLY A 366 -8.43 -2.43 1.95
N ASP A 367 -8.57 -2.30 0.63
CA ASP A 367 -9.03 -3.39 -0.22
C ASP A 367 -7.84 -4.26 -0.68
N TRP A 368 -7.44 -5.19 0.20
CA TRP A 368 -6.38 -6.17 -0.06
C TRP A 368 -6.82 -7.34 -0.96
N ASN A 369 -8.11 -7.40 -1.35
CA ASN A 369 -8.60 -8.41 -2.27
C ASN A 369 -8.10 -8.09 -3.68
N ALA A 370 -6.98 -8.67 -4.05
CA ALA A 370 -6.41 -8.55 -5.38
C ALA A 370 -7.37 -9.09 -6.43
N SER A 371 -7.45 -8.40 -7.56
CA SER A 371 -7.94 -9.03 -8.78
C SER A 371 -6.99 -10.15 -9.17
N PRO A 372 -7.47 -11.30 -9.61
CA PRO A 372 -6.60 -12.33 -10.16
C PRO A 372 -5.84 -11.77 -11.37
N ASP A 373 -4.59 -12.21 -11.56
CA ASP A 373 -3.77 -11.72 -12.68
C ASP A 373 -4.36 -12.03 -14.06
N SER A 374 -5.28 -12.99 -14.16
CA SER A 374 -6.05 -13.21 -15.41
C SER A 374 -6.86 -12.00 -15.87
N ASP A 375 -7.22 -11.09 -14.97
CA ASP A 375 -7.99 -9.88 -15.31
C ASP A 375 -7.17 -8.87 -16.14
N ILE A 376 -5.85 -9.04 -16.20
CA ILE A 376 -4.97 -8.23 -17.05
C ILE A 376 -5.03 -8.66 -18.55
N LEU A 377 -5.34 -9.94 -18.82
CA LEU A 377 -5.28 -10.51 -20.16
C LEU A 377 -6.15 -9.78 -21.21
N PRO A 378 -7.41 -9.40 -20.92
CA PRO A 378 -8.22 -8.61 -21.87
C PRO A 378 -7.72 -7.17 -22.04
N LEU A 379 -6.81 -6.70 -21.20
CA LEU A 379 -6.26 -5.35 -21.24
C LEU A 379 -4.91 -5.28 -21.95
N LEU A 380 -4.33 -6.42 -22.35
CA LEU A 380 -3.11 -6.46 -23.16
C LEU A 380 -3.33 -5.69 -24.46
N PHE A 381 -2.30 -5.00 -24.91
CA PHE A 381 -2.44 -4.10 -26.05
C PHE A 381 -2.85 -4.83 -27.33
N ASP A 382 -3.80 -4.24 -28.02
CA ASP A 382 -4.17 -4.68 -29.36
C ASP A 382 -3.19 -4.10 -30.38
N ARG A 383 -2.26 -4.92 -30.84
CA ARG A 383 -1.19 -4.52 -31.74
C ARG A 383 -1.69 -3.86 -33.04
N THR A 384 -2.91 -4.18 -33.47
CA THR A 384 -3.50 -3.54 -34.66
C THR A 384 -3.75 -2.03 -34.48
N LYS A 385 -3.72 -1.57 -33.22
CA LYS A 385 -3.86 -0.15 -32.84
C LYS A 385 -2.52 0.56 -32.67
N THR A 386 -1.40 -0.11 -32.92
CA THR A 386 -0.10 0.56 -32.89
C THR A 386 -0.04 1.65 -33.95
N PRO A 387 0.37 2.88 -33.61
CA PRO A 387 0.48 3.96 -34.59
C PRO A 387 1.39 3.60 -35.75
N ALA A 388 1.03 4.05 -36.94
CA ALA A 388 1.79 3.76 -38.16
C ALA A 388 3.26 4.17 -38.02
N GLY A 389 4.17 3.27 -38.39
CA GLY A 389 5.62 3.51 -38.32
C GLY A 389 6.26 3.33 -36.95
N LYS A 390 5.48 2.88 -35.94
CA LYS A 390 6.01 2.53 -34.62
C LYS A 390 5.95 1.03 -34.36
N ASP A 391 6.91 0.52 -33.61
CA ASP A 391 6.86 -0.83 -33.03
C ASP A 391 6.30 -0.77 -31.61
N LEU A 392 5.87 -1.91 -31.06
CA LEU A 392 5.28 -1.98 -29.73
C LEU A 392 6.31 -2.35 -28.68
N PHE A 393 6.38 -1.53 -27.62
CA PHE A 393 6.96 -1.91 -26.33
C PHE A 393 5.85 -1.95 -25.28
N GLU A 394 5.65 -3.10 -24.63
CA GLU A 394 4.62 -3.28 -23.63
C GLU A 394 5.20 -3.75 -22.30
N VAL A 395 4.75 -3.14 -21.21
CA VAL A 395 5.02 -3.60 -19.85
C VAL A 395 3.74 -4.17 -19.27
N VAL A 396 3.81 -5.44 -18.87
CA VAL A 396 2.72 -6.17 -18.20
C VAL A 396 3.11 -6.42 -16.77
N HIS A 397 2.49 -5.69 -15.82
CA HIS A 397 2.86 -5.72 -14.43
C HIS A 397 1.82 -6.51 -13.60
N LEU A 398 2.25 -7.64 -13.07
CA LEU A 398 1.42 -8.63 -12.37
C LEU A 398 1.42 -8.38 -10.86
N MET A 399 0.44 -8.97 -10.17
CA MET A 399 0.40 -9.10 -8.72
C MET A 399 1.17 -10.33 -8.24
N GLY A 400 1.40 -11.28 -9.13
CA GLY A 400 2.26 -12.44 -8.93
C GLY A 400 1.96 -13.25 -7.68
N SER A 401 3.00 -13.50 -6.89
CA SER A 401 2.93 -14.24 -5.62
C SER A 401 3.07 -13.32 -4.39
N HIS A 402 2.58 -12.07 -4.47
CA HIS A 402 2.56 -11.16 -3.33
C HIS A 402 1.73 -11.69 -2.18
N THR A 403 2.15 -11.49 -0.93
CA THR A 403 1.38 -11.86 0.27
C THR A 403 0.06 -11.10 0.41
N PRO A 404 -1.04 -11.69 0.97
CA PRO A 404 -1.17 -13.10 1.31
C PRO A 404 -1.29 -13.98 0.07
N TYR A 405 -0.54 -15.09 0.03
CA TYR A 405 -0.47 -15.96 -1.16
C TYR A 405 -1.80 -16.60 -1.51
N SER A 406 -2.66 -16.86 -0.51
CA SER A 406 -4.02 -17.38 -0.71
C SER A 406 -4.88 -16.52 -1.63
N ASP A 407 -4.61 -15.22 -1.70
CA ASP A 407 -5.37 -14.28 -2.52
C ASP A 407 -4.86 -14.21 -3.98
N ARG A 408 -3.80 -14.98 -4.32
CA ARG A 408 -3.12 -14.89 -5.62
C ARG A 408 -3.53 -15.95 -6.62
N TYR A 409 -4.44 -16.86 -6.27
CA TYR A 409 -4.91 -17.92 -7.15
C TYR A 409 -6.40 -18.23 -6.93
N ILE A 410 -7.00 -18.97 -7.83
CA ILE A 410 -8.40 -19.40 -7.73
C ILE A 410 -8.42 -20.71 -6.95
N HIS A 411 -8.93 -20.71 -5.72
CA HIS A 411 -8.91 -21.85 -4.79
C HIS A 411 -9.48 -23.14 -5.37
N GLU A 412 -10.59 -23.06 -6.12
CA GLU A 412 -11.24 -24.22 -6.74
C GLU A 412 -10.39 -24.87 -7.83
N LYS A 413 -9.36 -24.17 -8.29
CA LYS A 413 -8.43 -24.64 -9.33
C LYS A 413 -7.03 -24.96 -8.79
N ALA A 414 -6.85 -24.93 -7.47
CA ALA A 414 -5.57 -25.22 -6.83
C ALA A 414 -5.24 -26.72 -6.95
N PRO A 415 -4.14 -27.10 -7.66
CA PRO A 415 -3.82 -28.52 -7.83
C PRO A 415 -3.06 -29.13 -6.65
N PHE A 416 -2.41 -28.31 -5.81
CA PHE A 416 -1.52 -28.81 -4.76
C PHE A 416 -2.16 -28.71 -3.38
N THR A 417 -1.90 -29.73 -2.57
CA THR A 417 -2.32 -29.84 -1.17
C THR A 417 -1.10 -29.87 -0.24
N VAL A 418 -1.31 -29.62 1.04
CA VAL A 418 -0.24 -29.62 2.04
C VAL A 418 0.49 -30.97 2.14
N ASP A 419 -0.18 -32.09 1.83
CA ASP A 419 0.40 -33.43 1.91
C ASP A 419 1.40 -33.72 0.78
N GLN A 420 1.31 -32.99 -0.34
CA GLN A 420 2.19 -33.11 -1.49
C GLN A 420 3.48 -32.28 -1.35
N LEU A 421 3.56 -31.40 -0.35
CA LEU A 421 4.75 -30.55 -0.16
C LEU A 421 6.01 -31.39 0.05
N PRO A 422 7.14 -31.02 -0.57
CA PRO A 422 8.44 -31.68 -0.36
C PRO A 422 8.81 -31.69 1.12
N LYS A 423 9.58 -32.72 1.52
CA LYS A 423 10.07 -32.87 2.89
C LYS A 423 11.09 -31.81 3.28
N THR A 424 11.70 -31.18 2.28
CA THR A 424 12.70 -30.12 2.47
C THR A 424 12.31 -28.88 1.66
N LEU A 425 12.59 -27.71 2.24
CA LEU A 425 12.53 -26.43 1.55
C LEU A 425 13.66 -26.33 0.49
N PRO A 426 13.57 -25.39 -0.47
CA PRO A 426 14.61 -25.25 -1.50
C PRO A 426 16.03 -24.98 -0.99
N ASN A 427 16.18 -24.47 0.21
CA ASN A 427 17.49 -24.29 0.86
C ASN A 427 18.01 -25.56 1.59
N GLY A 428 17.33 -26.72 1.44
CA GLY A 428 17.70 -28.00 2.05
C GLY A 428 17.24 -28.18 3.50
N LYS A 429 16.61 -27.18 4.14
CA LYS A 429 16.06 -27.31 5.49
C LYS A 429 14.78 -28.13 5.49
N PRO A 430 14.45 -28.83 6.60
CA PRO A 430 13.17 -29.52 6.72
C PRO A 430 11.99 -28.58 6.53
N THR A 431 10.99 -29.00 5.78
CA THR A 431 9.70 -28.29 5.69
C THR A 431 9.04 -28.27 7.07
N PRO A 432 8.49 -27.15 7.53
CA PRO A 432 7.77 -27.05 8.79
C PRO A 432 6.68 -28.12 8.92
N THR A 433 6.45 -28.59 10.16
CA THR A 433 5.49 -29.65 10.44
C THR A 433 4.12 -29.14 10.89
N ASP A 434 4.04 -27.90 11.36
CA ASP A 434 2.77 -27.30 11.78
C ASP A 434 1.88 -26.91 10.60
N ALA A 435 0.56 -27.05 10.81
CA ALA A 435 -0.43 -26.87 9.76
C ALA A 435 -0.45 -25.44 9.17
N LYS A 436 -0.18 -24.42 10.00
CA LYS A 436 -0.21 -23.01 9.56
C LYS A 436 0.89 -22.72 8.55
N ARG A 437 2.16 -23.02 8.88
CA ARG A 437 3.29 -22.77 7.97
C ARG A 437 3.21 -23.63 6.72
N ARG A 438 2.79 -24.91 6.86
CA ARG A 438 2.54 -25.77 5.69
C ARG A 438 1.46 -25.20 4.77
N GLY A 439 0.36 -24.69 5.32
CA GLY A 439 -0.69 -24.01 4.57
C GLY A 439 -0.14 -22.84 3.75
N ILE A 440 0.64 -21.95 4.36
CA ILE A 440 1.25 -20.79 3.69
C ILE A 440 2.21 -21.21 2.57
N ILE A 441 3.03 -22.27 2.79
CA ILE A 441 3.91 -22.80 1.72
C ILE A 441 3.07 -23.36 0.56
N CYS A 442 2.00 -24.07 0.87
CA CYS A 442 1.10 -24.63 -0.13
C CYS A 442 0.41 -23.53 -0.95
N ASP A 443 -0.03 -22.46 -0.31
CA ASP A 443 -0.59 -21.28 -0.99
C ASP A 443 0.44 -20.62 -1.90
N TYR A 444 1.70 -20.52 -1.47
CA TYR A 444 2.79 -20.00 -2.31
C TYR A 444 3.01 -20.87 -3.54
N VAL A 445 3.05 -22.19 -3.39
CA VAL A 445 3.20 -23.13 -4.52
C VAL A 445 2.02 -23.03 -5.50
N ASN A 446 0.79 -22.91 -5.00
CA ASN A 446 -0.40 -22.74 -5.83
C ASN A 446 -0.44 -21.38 -6.53
N SER A 447 0.05 -20.31 -5.91
CA SER A 447 0.17 -19.00 -6.54
C SER A 447 1.16 -19.03 -7.72
N ILE A 448 2.27 -19.75 -7.58
CA ILE A 448 3.24 -19.99 -8.68
C ILE A 448 2.59 -20.75 -9.83
N HIS A 449 1.83 -21.80 -9.53
CA HIS A 449 1.11 -22.56 -10.56
C HIS A 449 0.10 -21.69 -11.31
N TYR A 450 -0.62 -20.85 -10.61
CA TYR A 450 -1.55 -19.93 -11.24
C TYR A 450 -0.83 -18.89 -12.12
N ASN A 451 0.29 -18.37 -11.66
CA ASN A 451 1.13 -17.46 -12.41
C ASN A 451 1.67 -18.11 -13.71
N ASP A 452 2.11 -19.39 -13.68
CA ASP A 452 2.48 -20.16 -14.87
C ASP A 452 1.38 -20.13 -15.94
N GLN A 453 0.13 -20.31 -15.53
CA GLN A 453 -1.01 -20.29 -16.46
C GLN A 453 -1.27 -18.90 -17.05
N VAL A 454 -1.15 -17.84 -16.26
CA VAL A 454 -1.34 -16.46 -16.76
C VAL A 454 -0.21 -16.05 -17.68
N VAL A 455 1.04 -16.27 -17.27
CA VAL A 455 2.23 -15.91 -18.05
C VAL A 455 2.28 -16.66 -19.39
N SER A 456 1.90 -17.94 -19.38
CA SER A 456 1.83 -18.71 -20.65
C SER A 456 0.79 -18.16 -21.61
N GLN A 457 -0.33 -17.63 -21.13
CA GLN A 457 -1.33 -16.96 -21.99
C GLN A 457 -0.79 -15.63 -22.54
N ILE A 458 0.03 -14.91 -21.76
CA ILE A 458 0.73 -13.72 -22.26
C ILE A 458 1.69 -14.13 -23.38
N PHE A 459 2.52 -15.16 -23.21
CA PHE A 459 3.39 -15.68 -24.27
C PHE A 459 2.60 -16.07 -25.52
N GLN A 460 1.51 -16.79 -25.37
CA GLN A 460 0.65 -17.22 -26.47
C GLN A 460 0.06 -16.04 -27.25
N ARG A 461 -0.27 -14.93 -26.58
CA ARG A 461 -0.77 -13.70 -27.21
C ARG A 461 0.16 -13.19 -28.30
N TYR A 462 1.47 -13.36 -28.13
CA TYR A 462 2.50 -12.86 -29.05
C TYR A 462 3.09 -13.96 -29.97
N SER A 463 2.60 -15.19 -29.90
CA SER A 463 3.19 -16.33 -30.63
C SER A 463 3.16 -16.19 -32.15
N GLN A 464 2.15 -15.48 -32.71
CA GLN A 464 1.94 -15.35 -34.16
C GLN A 464 2.65 -14.13 -34.76
N THR A 465 3.40 -13.37 -33.99
CA THR A 465 4.10 -12.16 -34.44
C THR A 465 5.55 -12.20 -33.96
N PRO A 466 6.51 -11.60 -34.69
CA PRO A 466 7.87 -11.48 -34.18
C PRO A 466 7.85 -10.74 -32.83
N ALA A 467 8.15 -11.45 -31.75
CA ALA A 467 8.10 -10.90 -30.39
C ALA A 467 9.14 -11.51 -29.48
N ILE A 468 9.70 -10.66 -28.63
CA ILE A 468 10.54 -11.02 -27.49
C ILE A 468 9.72 -10.67 -26.25
N VAL A 469 9.45 -11.67 -25.40
CA VAL A 469 8.78 -11.45 -24.12
C VAL A 469 9.74 -11.82 -23.00
N ILE A 470 10.11 -10.83 -22.20
CA ILE A 470 11.03 -10.98 -21.07
C ILE A 470 10.19 -11.04 -19.80
N TYR A 471 10.22 -12.17 -19.09
CA TYR A 471 9.63 -12.29 -17.77
C TYR A 471 10.72 -12.21 -16.71
N LEU A 472 10.52 -11.36 -15.72
CA LEU A 472 11.32 -11.31 -14.49
C LEU A 472 10.44 -10.98 -13.30
N SER A 473 10.76 -11.54 -12.13
CA SER A 473 10.17 -11.05 -10.88
C SER A 473 10.93 -9.83 -10.39
N ASP A 474 10.24 -8.96 -9.71
CA ASP A 474 10.85 -7.79 -9.07
C ASP A 474 11.81 -8.20 -7.94
N HIS A 475 11.40 -9.14 -7.07
CA HIS A 475 12.25 -9.75 -6.05
C HIS A 475 11.80 -11.18 -5.76
N GLY A 476 12.63 -11.92 -5.02
CA GLY A 476 12.27 -13.22 -4.47
C GLY A 476 11.55 -13.09 -3.13
N GLN A 477 11.36 -14.23 -2.44
CA GLN A 477 10.59 -14.30 -1.21
C GLN A 477 11.22 -15.27 -0.21
N ALA A 478 11.39 -14.85 1.04
CA ALA A 478 11.69 -15.78 2.13
C ALA A 478 10.42 -16.55 2.52
N VAL A 479 10.51 -17.86 2.72
CA VAL A 479 9.39 -18.70 3.11
C VAL A 479 9.82 -19.64 4.24
N PHE A 480 9.88 -19.13 5.48
CA PHE A 480 10.28 -19.85 6.70
C PHE A 480 11.71 -20.42 6.71
N GLU A 481 12.61 -19.83 5.96
CA GLU A 481 13.98 -20.33 5.79
C GLU A 481 15.01 -19.65 6.69
N ASN A 482 14.64 -18.52 7.32
CA ASN A 482 15.53 -17.82 8.23
C ASN A 482 15.57 -18.52 9.59
N PRO A 483 16.76 -19.00 10.06
CA PRO A 483 16.88 -19.69 11.35
C PRO A 483 16.67 -18.77 12.55
N GLU A 484 16.94 -17.48 12.40
CA GLU A 484 16.75 -16.48 13.48
C GLU A 484 15.28 -16.03 13.57
N ARG A 485 14.52 -16.20 12.47
CA ARG A 485 13.12 -15.81 12.34
C ARG A 485 12.32 -16.95 11.72
N PRO A 486 12.15 -18.10 12.40
CA PRO A 486 11.57 -19.31 11.82
C PRO A 486 10.09 -19.19 11.41
N ASP A 487 9.39 -18.17 11.93
CA ASP A 487 7.99 -17.89 11.58
C ASP A 487 7.84 -16.79 10.52
N TYR A 488 8.96 -16.30 9.98
CA TYR A 488 8.97 -15.22 9.01
C TYR A 488 8.85 -15.74 7.58
N TYR A 489 7.98 -15.11 6.84
CA TYR A 489 7.82 -15.27 5.39
C TYR A 489 7.48 -13.91 4.83
N GLU A 490 8.24 -13.36 3.96
CA GLU A 490 8.04 -12.09 3.21
C GLU A 490 9.40 -11.55 2.71
N HIS A 491 9.48 -10.22 2.53
CA HIS A 491 10.67 -9.50 2.05
C HIS A 491 11.86 -9.67 3.00
N GLU A 492 12.96 -10.16 2.50
CA GLU A 492 14.19 -10.31 3.27
C GLU A 492 15.40 -10.00 2.41
N VAL A 493 16.32 -9.19 2.94
CA VAL A 493 17.62 -8.96 2.29
C VAL A 493 18.50 -10.18 2.50
N SER A 494 18.24 -11.21 1.71
CA SER A 494 18.92 -12.51 1.74
C SER A 494 18.95 -13.10 0.33
N GLN A 495 19.65 -14.21 0.15
CA GLN A 495 19.64 -14.95 -1.12
C GLN A 495 18.19 -15.30 -1.54
N ALA A 496 17.32 -15.64 -0.58
CA ALA A 496 15.92 -15.95 -0.85
C ALA A 496 15.14 -14.75 -1.42
N GLY A 497 15.39 -13.55 -0.88
CA GLY A 497 14.73 -12.32 -1.34
C GLY A 497 15.30 -11.76 -2.65
N LEU A 498 16.50 -12.16 -3.07
CA LEU A 498 17.14 -11.65 -4.28
C LEU A 498 17.08 -12.63 -5.46
N MET A 499 16.88 -13.92 -5.22
CA MET A 499 16.90 -14.95 -6.25
C MET A 499 15.60 -14.98 -7.06
N ILE A 500 15.62 -14.44 -8.27
CA ILE A 500 14.44 -14.30 -9.13
C ILE A 500 14.51 -15.18 -10.38
N PRO A 501 13.37 -15.61 -10.96
CA PRO A 501 13.32 -16.11 -12.32
C PRO A 501 13.57 -14.97 -13.31
N LEU A 502 14.36 -15.24 -14.33
CA LEU A 502 14.48 -14.45 -15.55
C LEU A 502 14.32 -15.40 -16.72
N MET A 503 13.35 -15.13 -17.58
CA MET A 503 13.02 -15.97 -18.73
C MET A 503 12.83 -15.09 -19.96
N VAL A 504 13.24 -15.58 -21.12
CA VAL A 504 13.01 -14.92 -22.39
C VAL A 504 12.25 -15.87 -23.32
N TYR A 505 11.02 -15.49 -23.65
CA TYR A 505 10.24 -16.16 -24.68
C TYR A 505 10.53 -15.50 -26.03
N ALA A 506 11.01 -16.30 -26.97
CA ALA A 506 11.21 -15.92 -28.36
C ALA A 506 10.08 -16.55 -29.20
N SER A 507 9.18 -15.74 -29.75
CA SER A 507 8.05 -16.26 -30.50
C SER A 507 8.51 -17.12 -31.69
N PRO A 508 7.74 -18.13 -32.10
CA PRO A 508 8.06 -18.91 -33.32
C PRO A 508 8.21 -18.01 -34.57
N ALA A 509 7.47 -16.92 -34.65
CA ALA A 509 7.61 -15.95 -35.72
C ALA A 509 8.96 -15.21 -35.66
N LEU A 510 9.40 -14.79 -34.45
CA LEU A 510 10.72 -14.17 -34.28
C LEU A 510 11.84 -15.11 -34.71
N ARG A 511 11.80 -16.37 -34.25
CA ARG A 511 12.84 -17.34 -34.58
C ARG A 511 12.96 -17.60 -36.08
N LYS A 512 11.85 -17.50 -36.81
CA LYS A 512 11.80 -17.65 -38.26
C LYS A 512 12.32 -16.43 -39.00
N GLU A 513 11.94 -15.23 -38.56
CA GLU A 513 12.22 -13.97 -39.23
C GLU A 513 13.56 -13.36 -38.79
N HIS A 514 13.98 -13.59 -37.54
CA HIS A 514 15.20 -13.08 -36.93
C HIS A 514 16.00 -14.17 -36.19
N PRO A 515 16.45 -15.23 -36.87
CA PRO A 515 17.18 -16.36 -36.24
C PRO A 515 18.44 -15.92 -35.52
N GLU A 516 19.12 -14.87 -36.01
CA GLU A 516 20.33 -14.31 -35.39
C GLU A 516 20.06 -13.67 -34.02
N VAL A 517 18.86 -13.16 -33.80
CA VAL A 517 18.43 -12.62 -32.50
C VAL A 517 18.19 -13.77 -31.51
N TYR A 518 17.53 -14.84 -32.00
CA TYR A 518 17.30 -16.04 -31.19
C TYR A 518 18.63 -16.68 -30.76
N GLU A 519 19.57 -16.84 -31.67
CA GLU A 519 20.91 -17.38 -31.37
C GLU A 519 21.62 -16.59 -30.25
N GLN A 520 21.40 -15.26 -30.19
CA GLN A 520 21.96 -14.43 -29.12
C GLN A 520 21.23 -14.56 -27.78
N ILE A 521 19.93 -14.89 -27.83
CA ILE A 521 19.15 -15.13 -26.59
C ILE A 521 19.61 -16.45 -25.94
N VAL A 522 19.95 -17.45 -26.73
CA VAL A 522 20.36 -18.80 -26.26
C VAL A 522 21.83 -18.95 -25.99
N ALA A 523 22.70 -18.04 -26.51
CA ALA A 523 24.15 -18.03 -26.29
C ALA A 523 24.53 -17.56 -24.88
#